data_b435d72bce353b6220e07b0948725076
#
_entry.id   b435d72bce353b6220e07b0948725076
#
_cell.length_a   1.000
_cell.length_b   1.000
_cell.length_c   1.000
_cell.angle_alpha   90.00
_cell.angle_beta   90.00
_cell.angle_gamma   90.00
#
_symmetry.space_group_name_H-M   'P 1'
#
loop_
_entity.id
_entity.type
_entity.pdbx_description
1 polymer ?
#
loop_
_entity_poly.entity_id
_entity_poly.type
_entity_poly.pdbx_seq_one_letter_code
_entity_poly.pdbx_strand_id
1 'polypeptide(L)'
;MYKNVMSKRIAACVLFSGAVFGLAQLATAQTPKLSVHWEELTGPDFVTAIHQAQNTCILPIGIMEKHGPHLPIGSDLINARYASLHAAQQSYAVVFPEYYFGQISEARHEPGTVSYSRDLQLALLQATTDEMSRNGCKKILIVNGHGGNTSLLPYFAQSQLDKPHDYVVYLFSQRTPASGGPKKKSTNDQHAGESETSKLMITRPDLVHPERATQESGADQHHLNLPEGVYTGIWWYASFPDHYAGEGAVATHELGEYQMRWWVDSVTKSLVAIKADDVSLKLQNEFYEKSAHPLDTKQ
;
A
#
# COMPACT_ATOMS: atom_id res chain seq x y z
N MET A 1 81.38 50.82 57.92
CA MET A 1 81.70 49.57 57.29
C MET A 1 80.43 48.69 57.36
N TYR A 2 79.64 48.70 56.34
CA TYR A 2 78.39 48.05 56.36
C TYR A 2 78.41 46.72 55.52
N LYS A 3 77.98 45.64 56.14
CA LYS A 3 77.77 44.39 55.44
C LYS A 3 76.25 44.22 55.15
N ASN A 4 75.89 44.19 53.91
CA ASN A 4 74.54 43.84 53.45
C ASN A 4 74.35 42.37 53.43
N VAL A 5 73.30 41.91 54.10
CA VAL A 5 72.81 40.49 54.01
C VAL A 5 71.64 40.49 53.06
N MET A 6 71.81 39.78 51.95
CA MET A 6 70.74 39.54 50.97
C MET A 6 69.97 38.26 51.33
N SER A 7 68.68 38.39 51.61
CA SER A 7 67.74 37.31 51.84
C SER A 7 67.26 36.77 50.52
N LYS A 8 67.44 35.45 50.27
CA LYS A 8 66.91 34.74 49.15
C LYS A 8 65.52 34.19 49.50
N ARG A 9 64.51 34.67 48.80
CA ARG A 9 63.17 34.11 48.85
C ARG A 9 63.08 33.03 47.77
N ILE A 10 62.79 31.79 48.19
CA ILE A 10 62.48 30.67 47.29
C ILE A 10 61.00 30.72 46.99
N ALA A 11 60.67 30.92 45.72
CA ALA A 11 59.28 30.81 45.23
C ALA A 11 59.04 29.34 44.82
N ALA A 12 58.11 28.69 45.48
CA ALA A 12 57.65 27.36 45.11
C ALA A 12 56.56 27.51 44.03
N CYS A 13 56.87 27.06 42.82
CA CYS A 13 55.89 26.90 41.77
C CYS A 13 55.10 25.57 41.97
N VAL A 14 53.85 25.68 42.32
CA VAL A 14 52.91 24.54 42.33
C VAL A 14 52.36 24.39 40.93
N LEU A 15 52.76 23.35 40.24
CA LEU A 15 52.20 22.94 38.94
C LEU A 15 50.90 22.18 39.20
N PHE A 16 49.75 22.83 38.90
CA PHE A 16 48.44 22.18 38.82
C PHE A 16 48.32 21.52 37.45
N SER A 17 48.50 20.19 37.40
CA SER A 17 48.18 19.37 36.23
C SER A 17 46.65 19.15 36.19
N GLY A 18 45.93 20.00 35.45
CA GLY A 18 44.52 19.77 35.15
C GLY A 18 44.35 18.67 34.13
N ALA A 19 43.96 17.47 34.55
CA ALA A 19 43.53 16.43 33.65
C ALA A 19 42.13 16.81 33.07
N VAL A 20 42.14 17.22 31.82
CA VAL A 20 40.87 17.45 31.05
C VAL A 20 40.38 16.08 30.61
N PHE A 21 39.45 15.48 31.34
CA PHE A 21 38.67 14.35 30.88
C PHE A 21 37.73 14.82 29.74
N GLY A 22 38.18 14.62 28.51
CA GLY A 22 37.33 14.75 27.34
C GLY A 22 36.27 13.66 27.35
N LEU A 23 35.04 13.99 27.73
CA LEU A 23 33.86 13.16 27.45
C LEU A 23 33.68 13.07 25.92
N ALA A 24 34.23 12.02 25.32
CA ALA A 24 33.86 11.65 23.96
C ALA A 24 32.36 11.32 23.97
N GLN A 25 31.51 12.26 23.52
CA GLN A 25 30.15 11.96 23.16
C GLN A 25 30.20 10.97 22.01
N LEU A 26 29.92 9.71 22.31
CA LEU A 26 29.56 8.73 21.30
C LEU A 26 28.28 9.24 20.62
N ALA A 27 28.45 9.94 19.51
CA ALA A 27 27.38 10.21 18.59
C ALA A 27 26.86 8.84 18.16
N THR A 28 25.71 8.42 18.67
CA THR A 28 24.97 7.29 18.13
C THR A 28 24.67 7.66 16.69
N ALA A 29 25.46 7.11 15.76
CA ALA A 29 25.17 7.20 14.34
C ALA A 29 23.75 6.63 14.16
N GLN A 30 22.80 7.50 13.88
CA GLN A 30 21.44 7.09 13.51
C GLN A 30 21.61 6.22 12.28
N THR A 31 21.27 4.93 12.37
CA THR A 31 21.26 4.04 11.21
C THR A 31 20.44 4.73 10.11
N PRO A 32 21.00 4.92 8.91
CA PRO A 32 20.27 5.57 7.84
C PRO A 32 18.92 4.87 7.66
N LYS A 33 17.83 5.66 7.59
CA LYS A 33 16.51 5.10 7.33
C LYS A 33 16.52 4.55 5.91
N LEU A 34 16.43 3.22 5.78
CA LEU A 34 16.37 2.56 4.47
C LEU A 34 15.12 2.98 3.71
N SER A 35 15.22 3.02 2.37
CA SER A 35 14.07 3.24 1.52
C SER A 35 13.01 2.17 1.78
N VAL A 36 11.74 2.55 1.69
CA VAL A 36 10.62 1.60 1.71
C VAL A 36 10.37 1.00 0.32
N HIS A 37 10.95 1.58 -0.74
CA HIS A 37 10.79 1.12 -2.11
C HIS A 37 11.71 -0.07 -2.39
N TRP A 38 11.14 -1.19 -2.81
CA TRP A 38 11.87 -2.41 -3.16
C TRP A 38 12.97 -2.15 -4.20
N GLU A 39 12.59 -1.44 -5.27
CA GLU A 39 13.45 -1.14 -6.41
C GLU A 39 14.60 -0.16 -6.13
N GLU A 40 14.57 0.54 -5.00
CA GLU A 40 15.61 1.50 -4.62
C GLU A 40 16.68 0.90 -3.69
N LEU A 41 16.45 -0.32 -3.19
CA LEU A 41 17.36 -0.98 -2.26
C LEU A 41 18.48 -1.69 -3.01
N THR A 42 19.72 -1.50 -2.55
CA THR A 42 20.81 -2.37 -2.97
C THR A 42 20.64 -3.77 -2.38
N GLY A 43 21.29 -4.80 -2.93
CA GLY A 43 21.18 -6.16 -2.41
C GLY A 43 21.46 -6.28 -0.88
N PRO A 44 22.56 -5.71 -0.34
CA PRO A 44 22.81 -5.69 1.10
C PRO A 44 21.77 -4.93 1.91
N ASP A 45 21.30 -3.77 1.40
CA ASP A 45 20.27 -2.97 2.07
C ASP A 45 18.93 -3.71 2.07
N PHE A 46 18.63 -4.45 1.02
CA PHE A 46 17.43 -5.26 0.92
C PHE A 46 17.34 -6.31 2.03
N VAL A 47 18.43 -7.04 2.27
CA VAL A 47 18.51 -8.02 3.38
C VAL A 47 18.22 -7.33 4.72
N THR A 48 18.85 -6.18 4.96
CA THR A 48 18.62 -5.39 6.19
C THR A 48 17.19 -4.90 6.28
N ALA A 49 16.61 -4.42 5.18
CA ALA A 49 15.26 -3.91 5.08
C ALA A 49 14.20 -4.98 5.40
N ILE A 50 14.36 -6.20 4.87
CA ILE A 50 13.45 -7.32 5.16
C ILE A 50 13.46 -7.67 6.66
N HIS A 51 14.63 -7.72 7.30
CA HIS A 51 14.70 -7.96 8.74
C HIS A 51 14.06 -6.81 9.54
N GLN A 52 14.35 -5.56 9.19
CA GLN A 52 13.75 -4.40 9.84
C GLN A 52 12.22 -4.37 9.67
N ALA A 53 11.72 -4.81 8.52
CA ALA A 53 10.29 -4.95 8.23
C ALA A 53 9.64 -6.15 8.95
N GLN A 54 10.41 -6.97 9.70
CA GLN A 54 9.92 -8.21 10.31
C GLN A 54 9.29 -9.16 9.26
N ASN A 55 9.95 -9.29 8.10
CA ASN A 55 9.52 -10.08 6.96
C ASN A 55 8.13 -9.66 6.42
N THR A 56 7.73 -8.39 6.60
CA THR A 56 6.45 -7.85 6.15
C THR A 56 6.64 -6.97 4.93
N CYS A 57 5.95 -7.30 3.83
CA CYS A 57 6.00 -6.56 2.58
C CYS A 57 4.60 -6.14 2.14
N ILE A 58 4.52 -5.06 1.36
CA ILE A 58 3.27 -4.60 0.74
C ILE A 58 3.33 -4.86 -0.76
N LEU A 59 2.25 -5.39 -1.32
CA LEU A 59 1.99 -5.46 -2.76
C LEU A 59 0.85 -4.49 -3.09
N PRO A 60 1.15 -3.25 -3.57
CA PRO A 60 0.10 -2.34 -4.02
C PRO A 60 -0.41 -2.79 -5.38
N ILE A 61 -1.73 -3.04 -5.49
CA ILE A 61 -2.37 -3.45 -6.72
C ILE A 61 -3.33 -2.38 -7.19
N GLY A 62 -3.16 -1.93 -8.42
CA GLY A 62 -4.10 -1.12 -9.16
C GLY A 62 -4.38 -1.71 -10.53
N ILE A 63 -4.93 -0.92 -11.43
CA ILE A 63 -5.27 -1.34 -12.79
C ILE A 63 -4.93 -0.22 -13.77
N MET A 64 -4.71 -0.59 -15.01
CA MET A 64 -4.67 0.34 -16.14
C MET A 64 -6.04 0.32 -16.82
N GLU A 65 -6.87 1.31 -16.50
CA GLU A 65 -8.23 1.44 -17.04
C GLU A 65 -8.63 2.91 -17.25
N LYS A 66 -9.57 3.15 -18.14
CA LYS A 66 -10.17 4.49 -18.30
C LYS A 66 -10.87 4.90 -17.00
N HIS A 67 -10.67 6.13 -16.57
CA HIS A 67 -11.34 6.76 -15.42
C HIS A 67 -12.07 8.04 -15.88
N GLY A 68 -13.13 7.86 -16.63
CA GLY A 68 -13.83 8.97 -17.29
C GLY A 68 -12.90 9.75 -18.23
N PRO A 69 -13.30 10.94 -18.70
CA PRO A 69 -12.49 11.75 -19.61
C PRO A 69 -11.43 12.61 -18.88
N HIS A 70 -11.39 12.60 -17.55
CA HIS A 70 -10.72 13.60 -16.73
C HIS A 70 -9.62 13.08 -15.78
N LEU A 71 -9.49 11.77 -15.62
CA LEU A 71 -8.46 11.16 -14.77
C LEU A 71 -7.49 10.29 -15.60
N PRO A 72 -6.25 10.12 -15.13
CA PRO A 72 -5.29 9.27 -15.81
C PRO A 72 -5.67 7.79 -15.71
N ILE A 73 -5.29 7.01 -16.70
CA ILE A 73 -5.54 5.56 -16.80
C ILE A 73 -4.97 4.79 -15.60
N GLY A 74 -3.87 5.25 -15.00
CA GLY A 74 -3.23 4.62 -13.85
C GLY A 74 -3.75 5.10 -12.49
N SER A 75 -4.95 5.68 -12.38
CA SER A 75 -5.51 6.26 -11.14
C SER A 75 -5.42 5.31 -9.95
N ASP A 76 -5.79 4.07 -10.14
CA ASP A 76 -5.78 3.03 -9.11
C ASP A 76 -4.37 2.73 -8.59
N LEU A 77 -3.42 2.58 -9.53
CA LEU A 77 -2.01 2.35 -9.21
C LEU A 77 -1.42 3.49 -8.38
N ILE A 78 -1.64 4.73 -8.86
CA ILE A 78 -1.13 5.94 -8.22
C ILE A 78 -1.62 6.02 -6.77
N ASN A 79 -2.91 5.84 -6.56
CA ASN A 79 -3.52 5.96 -5.23
C ASN A 79 -3.12 4.81 -4.29
N ALA A 80 -3.13 3.56 -4.77
CA ALA A 80 -2.73 2.40 -3.97
C ALA A 80 -1.25 2.46 -3.58
N ARG A 81 -0.38 2.85 -4.53
CA ARG A 81 1.05 3.01 -4.26
C ARG A 81 1.32 4.16 -3.27
N TYR A 82 0.66 5.30 -3.45
CA TYR A 82 0.76 6.42 -2.51
C TYR A 82 0.40 5.99 -1.09
N ALA A 83 -0.77 5.35 -0.90
CA ALA A 83 -1.21 4.89 0.41
C ALA A 83 -0.23 3.89 1.03
N SER A 84 0.29 2.95 0.22
CA SER A 84 1.24 1.92 0.65
C SER A 84 2.58 2.49 1.08
N LEU A 85 3.16 3.42 0.30
CA LEU A 85 4.45 4.03 0.60
C LEU A 85 4.39 4.89 1.87
N HIS A 86 3.33 5.70 2.02
CA HIS A 86 3.17 6.54 3.21
C HIS A 86 2.89 5.70 4.48
N ALA A 87 2.13 4.62 4.36
CA ALA A 87 1.93 3.69 5.46
C ALA A 87 3.23 2.95 5.86
N ALA A 88 4.01 2.50 4.87
CA ALA A 88 5.30 1.85 5.11
C ALA A 88 6.33 2.79 5.74
N GLN A 89 6.25 4.10 5.52
CA GLN A 89 7.07 5.10 6.21
C GLN A 89 6.70 5.25 7.69
N GLN A 90 5.44 5.02 8.06
CA GLN A 90 4.95 5.10 9.45
C GLN A 90 5.19 3.78 10.21
N SER A 91 4.99 2.64 9.56
CA SER A 91 5.29 1.30 10.07
C SER A 91 6.13 0.57 9.03
N TYR A 92 7.46 0.61 9.19
CA TYR A 92 8.41 0.22 8.15
C TYR A 92 8.09 -1.14 7.52
N ALA A 93 7.83 -1.16 6.23
CA ALA A 93 7.65 -2.35 5.42
C ALA A 93 8.27 -2.13 4.04
N VAL A 94 8.63 -3.20 3.33
CA VAL A 94 9.16 -3.09 1.97
C VAL A 94 7.98 -3.10 0.99
N VAL A 95 7.88 -2.09 0.14
CA VAL A 95 6.79 -1.95 -0.83
C VAL A 95 7.27 -2.44 -2.20
N PHE A 96 6.63 -3.49 -2.71
CA PHE A 96 6.89 -4.04 -4.04
C PHE A 96 6.58 -3.00 -5.13
N PRO A 97 7.25 -3.04 -6.28
CA PRO A 97 6.97 -2.15 -7.41
C PRO A 97 5.50 -2.17 -7.86
N GLU A 98 5.15 -1.28 -8.76
CA GLU A 98 3.78 -1.17 -9.27
C GLU A 98 3.29 -2.49 -9.89
N TYR A 99 2.10 -2.94 -9.45
CA TYR A 99 1.46 -4.16 -9.92
C TYR A 99 0.07 -3.83 -10.49
N TYR A 100 -0.14 -4.07 -11.78
CA TYR A 100 -1.37 -3.73 -12.52
C TYR A 100 -2.08 -4.93 -13.16
N PHE A 101 -1.75 -6.15 -12.74
CA PHE A 101 -2.32 -7.37 -13.30
C PHE A 101 -3.53 -7.82 -12.47
N GLY A 102 -4.70 -7.26 -12.74
CA GLY A 102 -5.95 -7.58 -12.05
C GLY A 102 -7.14 -7.67 -12.99
N GLN A 103 -8.34 -7.77 -12.42
CA GLN A 103 -9.58 -7.93 -13.17
C GLN A 103 -10.04 -6.57 -13.73
N ILE A 104 -10.22 -6.48 -15.06
CA ILE A 104 -10.72 -5.30 -15.78
C ILE A 104 -11.32 -5.68 -17.15
N SER A 105 -11.96 -6.82 -17.24
CA SER A 105 -12.47 -7.30 -18.54
C SER A 105 -13.58 -6.42 -19.10
N GLU A 106 -14.37 -5.77 -18.26
CA GLU A 106 -15.49 -4.91 -18.61
C GLU A 106 -15.08 -3.62 -19.33
N ALA A 107 -13.83 -3.16 -19.14
CA ALA A 107 -13.31 -1.95 -19.78
C ALA A 107 -12.43 -2.22 -21.00
N ARG A 108 -12.36 -3.44 -21.52
CA ARG A 108 -11.49 -3.81 -22.68
C ARG A 108 -11.77 -3.03 -23.95
N HIS A 109 -12.96 -2.46 -24.11
CA HIS A 109 -13.35 -1.62 -25.24
C HIS A 109 -12.78 -0.19 -25.15
N GLU A 110 -12.28 0.21 -23.99
CA GLU A 110 -11.76 1.54 -23.76
C GLU A 110 -10.24 1.64 -24.07
N PRO A 111 -9.81 2.77 -24.68
CA PRO A 111 -8.40 2.96 -25.01
C PRO A 111 -7.53 3.03 -23.75
N GLY A 112 -6.35 2.40 -23.82
CA GLY A 112 -5.36 2.38 -22.73
C GLY A 112 -5.64 1.36 -21.63
N THR A 113 -6.78 0.67 -21.64
CA THR A 113 -7.06 -0.43 -20.72
C THR A 113 -6.19 -1.64 -21.03
N VAL A 114 -5.57 -2.21 -19.98
CA VAL A 114 -4.73 -3.41 -20.10
C VAL A 114 -5.39 -4.56 -19.35
N SER A 115 -6.10 -5.41 -20.09
CA SER A 115 -6.83 -6.56 -19.55
C SER A 115 -6.17 -7.88 -19.97
N TYR A 116 -5.61 -8.58 -19.00
CA TYR A 116 -5.05 -9.91 -19.18
C TYR A 116 -6.11 -10.99 -19.03
N SER A 117 -5.84 -12.20 -19.56
CA SER A 117 -6.73 -13.34 -19.34
C SER A 117 -6.79 -13.72 -17.86
N ARG A 118 -7.92 -14.25 -17.43
CA ARG A 118 -8.15 -14.73 -16.06
C ARG A 118 -7.01 -15.63 -15.54
N ASP A 119 -6.61 -16.61 -16.34
CA ASP A 119 -5.60 -17.59 -15.94
C ASP A 119 -4.22 -16.94 -15.76
N LEU A 120 -3.88 -15.97 -16.63
CA LEU A 120 -2.65 -15.23 -16.52
C LEU A 120 -2.64 -14.29 -15.31
N GLN A 121 -3.76 -13.65 -14.98
CA GLN A 121 -3.87 -12.79 -13.80
C GLN A 121 -3.56 -13.56 -12.51
N LEU A 122 -4.18 -14.75 -12.32
CA LEU A 122 -3.95 -15.59 -11.15
C LEU A 122 -2.53 -16.16 -11.14
N ALA A 123 -2.02 -16.62 -12.29
CA ALA A 123 -0.66 -17.16 -12.39
C ALA A 123 0.42 -16.11 -12.06
N LEU A 124 0.27 -14.88 -12.57
CA LEU A 124 1.20 -13.77 -12.27
C LEU A 124 1.15 -13.37 -10.81
N LEU A 125 -0.06 -13.29 -10.22
CA LEU A 125 -0.21 -12.93 -8.81
C LEU A 125 0.40 -14.00 -7.91
N GLN A 126 0.19 -15.28 -8.21
CA GLN A 126 0.81 -16.39 -7.49
C GLN A 126 2.33 -16.37 -7.63
N ALA A 127 2.85 -16.25 -8.84
CA ALA A 127 4.29 -16.19 -9.07
C ALA A 127 4.93 -14.99 -8.37
N THR A 128 4.24 -13.83 -8.34
CA THR A 128 4.73 -12.63 -7.65
C THR A 128 4.79 -12.85 -6.15
N THR A 129 3.76 -13.40 -5.53
CA THR A 129 3.78 -13.65 -4.07
C THR A 129 4.77 -14.74 -3.69
N ASP A 130 4.94 -15.79 -4.52
CA ASP A 130 5.97 -16.81 -4.34
C ASP A 130 7.39 -16.20 -4.42
N GLU A 131 7.66 -15.31 -5.40
CA GLU A 131 8.93 -14.59 -5.52
C GLU A 131 9.16 -13.61 -4.37
N MET A 132 8.14 -12.91 -3.90
CA MET A 132 8.24 -12.08 -2.70
C MET A 132 8.62 -12.92 -1.50
N SER A 133 8.00 -14.09 -1.32
CA SER A 133 8.34 -15.01 -0.22
C SER A 133 9.75 -15.58 -0.34
N ARG A 134 10.19 -15.96 -1.53
CA ARG A 134 11.56 -16.42 -1.79
C ARG A 134 12.61 -15.36 -1.39
N ASN A 135 12.24 -14.08 -1.54
CA ASN A 135 13.06 -12.92 -1.12
C ASN A 135 12.81 -12.48 0.33
N GLY A 136 12.14 -13.28 1.15
CA GLY A 136 12.04 -13.08 2.59
C GLY A 136 10.74 -12.46 3.10
N CYS A 137 9.77 -12.13 2.23
CA CYS A 137 8.46 -11.62 2.63
C CYS A 137 7.56 -12.77 3.13
N LYS A 138 7.48 -12.98 4.43
CA LYS A 138 6.65 -14.04 5.02
C LYS A 138 5.23 -13.55 5.37
N LYS A 139 5.02 -12.25 5.37
CA LYS A 139 3.75 -11.56 5.60
C LYS A 139 3.56 -10.58 4.45
N ILE A 140 2.66 -10.90 3.51
CA ILE A 140 2.44 -10.12 2.29
C ILE A 140 1.07 -9.44 2.40
N LEU A 141 1.06 -8.11 2.57
CA LEU A 141 -0.15 -7.31 2.56
C LEU A 141 -0.44 -6.81 1.15
N ILE A 142 -1.50 -7.31 0.54
CA ILE A 142 -2.04 -6.77 -0.71
C ILE A 142 -2.89 -5.54 -0.37
N VAL A 143 -2.55 -4.38 -0.93
CA VAL A 143 -3.33 -3.14 -0.83
C VAL A 143 -4.03 -2.89 -2.16
N ASN A 144 -5.35 -3.06 -2.18
CA ASN A 144 -6.14 -2.99 -3.39
C ASN A 144 -6.61 -1.56 -3.70
N GLY A 145 -6.27 -1.04 -4.88
CA GLY A 145 -6.72 0.24 -5.42
C GLY A 145 -7.96 0.16 -6.30
N HIS A 146 -8.32 -1.03 -6.81
CA HIS A 146 -9.32 -1.22 -7.87
C HIS A 146 -10.59 -1.92 -7.40
N GLY A 147 -11.75 -1.39 -7.84
CA GLY A 147 -13.07 -1.95 -7.49
C GLY A 147 -13.29 -3.36 -8.01
N GLY A 148 -12.96 -3.62 -9.27
CA GLY A 148 -13.15 -4.91 -9.91
C GLY A 148 -12.38 -6.08 -9.28
N ASN A 149 -11.29 -5.78 -8.57
CA ASN A 149 -10.52 -6.78 -7.84
C ASN A 149 -11.23 -7.34 -6.60
N THR A 150 -12.38 -6.80 -6.19
CA THR A 150 -13.10 -7.24 -4.97
C THR A 150 -13.59 -8.69 -5.02
N SER A 151 -13.70 -9.28 -6.20
CA SER A 151 -13.99 -10.73 -6.35
C SER A 151 -12.71 -11.56 -6.54
N LEU A 152 -11.73 -11.04 -7.28
CA LEU A 152 -10.49 -11.73 -7.59
C LEU A 152 -9.60 -11.93 -6.36
N LEU A 153 -9.35 -10.88 -5.59
CA LEU A 153 -8.37 -10.91 -4.50
C LEU A 153 -8.81 -11.74 -3.28
N PRO A 154 -10.08 -11.74 -2.83
CA PRO A 154 -10.53 -12.68 -1.81
C PRO A 154 -10.42 -14.13 -2.26
N TYR A 155 -10.78 -14.43 -3.53
CA TYR A 155 -10.60 -15.77 -4.10
C TYR A 155 -9.12 -16.16 -4.14
N PHE A 156 -8.24 -15.27 -4.58
CA PHE A 156 -6.80 -15.50 -4.57
C PHE A 156 -6.27 -15.77 -3.15
N ALA A 157 -6.68 -14.96 -2.16
CA ALA A 157 -6.26 -15.18 -0.79
C ALA A 157 -6.74 -16.54 -0.25
N GLN A 158 -7.95 -16.97 -0.61
CA GLN A 158 -8.47 -18.29 -0.22
C GLN A 158 -7.78 -19.43 -0.99
N SER A 159 -7.42 -19.25 -2.26
CA SER A 159 -6.70 -20.24 -3.05
C SER A 159 -5.28 -20.54 -2.55
N GLN A 160 -4.74 -19.69 -1.64
CA GLN A 160 -3.50 -20.02 -0.96
C GLN A 160 -3.60 -21.29 -0.09
N LEU A 161 -4.80 -21.78 0.16
CA LEU A 161 -5.03 -23.05 0.85
C LEU A 161 -4.96 -24.29 -0.05
N ASP A 162 -4.79 -24.13 -1.37
CA ASP A 162 -4.72 -25.24 -2.33
C ASP A 162 -3.44 -26.08 -2.17
N LYS A 163 -2.36 -25.45 -1.72
CA LYS A 163 -1.06 -26.11 -1.49
C LYS A 163 -0.29 -25.39 -0.37
N PRO A 164 0.67 -26.08 0.28
CA PRO A 164 1.47 -25.46 1.33
C PRO A 164 2.29 -24.27 0.84
N HIS A 165 2.24 -23.18 1.62
CA HIS A 165 3.06 -21.99 1.48
C HIS A 165 3.76 -21.67 2.82
N ASP A 166 4.95 -21.09 2.75
CA ASP A 166 5.71 -20.66 3.92
C ASP A 166 5.51 -19.16 4.24
N TYR A 167 4.43 -18.58 3.73
CA TYR A 167 4.02 -17.19 3.90
C TYR A 167 2.50 -17.06 4.02
N VAL A 168 2.04 -15.90 4.45
CA VAL A 168 0.61 -15.57 4.54
C VAL A 168 0.33 -14.34 3.68
N VAL A 169 -0.77 -14.42 2.91
CA VAL A 169 -1.34 -13.30 2.17
C VAL A 169 -2.45 -12.66 3.00
N TYR A 170 -2.31 -11.37 3.24
CA TYR A 170 -3.33 -10.51 3.86
C TYR A 170 -3.88 -9.55 2.80
N LEU A 171 -5.16 -9.22 2.88
CA LEU A 171 -5.82 -8.34 1.92
C LEU A 171 -6.42 -7.13 2.61
N PHE A 172 -6.08 -5.95 2.13
CA PHE A 172 -6.74 -4.69 2.46
C PHE A 172 -7.42 -4.11 1.22
N SER A 173 -8.76 -4.18 1.17
CA SER A 173 -9.55 -3.77 -0.01
C SER A 173 -10.38 -2.51 0.21
N GLN A 174 -10.48 -1.98 1.42
CA GLN A 174 -11.26 -0.77 1.68
C GLN A 174 -10.50 0.47 1.23
N ARG A 175 -11.08 1.26 0.33
CA ARG A 175 -10.44 2.42 -0.29
C ARG A 175 -10.97 3.76 0.23
N THR A 176 -12.08 3.72 0.94
CA THR A 176 -12.74 4.88 1.57
C THR A 176 -13.32 4.49 2.91
N PRO A 177 -13.43 5.42 3.87
CA PRO A 177 -14.11 5.15 5.15
C PRO A 177 -15.58 4.84 4.92
N ALA A 178 -16.14 3.96 5.75
CA ALA A 178 -17.56 3.61 5.71
C ALA A 178 -18.47 4.78 6.13
N SER A 179 -17.95 5.70 6.96
CA SER A 179 -18.69 6.86 7.46
C SER A 179 -17.74 7.96 7.91
N GLY A 180 -18.27 9.15 8.10
CA GLY A 180 -17.54 10.34 8.58
C GLY A 180 -16.93 11.16 7.44
N GLY A 181 -16.25 12.26 7.79
CA GLY A 181 -15.60 13.17 6.86
C GLY A 181 -16.54 14.15 6.16
N PRO A 182 -16.01 14.89 5.17
CA PRO A 182 -16.78 15.82 4.37
C PRO A 182 -17.97 15.14 3.67
N LYS A 183 -19.10 15.84 3.62
CA LYS A 183 -20.29 15.33 2.95
C LYS A 183 -20.06 15.33 1.43
N LYS A 184 -20.26 14.17 0.81
CA LYS A 184 -20.26 14.08 -0.66
C LYS A 184 -21.38 14.91 -1.26
N LYS A 185 -21.11 15.49 -2.41
CA LYS A 185 -22.09 16.26 -3.22
C LYS A 185 -22.73 15.38 -4.29
N SER A 186 -22.00 14.36 -4.75
CA SER A 186 -22.46 13.43 -5.78
C SER A 186 -23.59 12.52 -5.28
N THR A 187 -24.49 12.16 -6.18
CA THR A 187 -25.51 11.13 -5.97
C THR A 187 -25.07 9.78 -6.51
N ASN A 188 -24.13 9.77 -7.47
CA ASN A 188 -23.47 8.60 -8.01
C ASN A 188 -21.94 8.73 -7.86
N ASP A 189 -21.28 7.74 -7.23
CA ASP A 189 -19.85 7.78 -6.94
C ASP A 189 -19.26 6.36 -6.92
N GLN A 190 -19.35 5.68 -8.06
CA GLN A 190 -18.89 4.29 -8.20
C GLN A 190 -17.53 4.18 -8.88
N HIS A 191 -17.30 4.89 -10.03
CA HIS A 191 -16.07 4.85 -10.79
C HIS A 191 -15.75 6.21 -11.42
N ALA A 192 -14.53 6.69 -11.27
CA ALA A 192 -14.06 8.03 -11.68
C ALA A 192 -14.92 9.18 -11.11
N GLY A 193 -15.67 8.92 -10.05
CA GLY A 193 -16.58 9.87 -9.41
C GLY A 193 -15.89 10.86 -8.48
N GLU A 194 -16.69 11.45 -7.59
CA GLU A 194 -16.24 12.46 -6.63
C GLU A 194 -15.08 11.96 -5.76
N SER A 195 -15.17 10.72 -5.24
CA SER A 195 -14.14 10.15 -4.35
C SER A 195 -12.81 9.88 -5.06
N GLU A 196 -12.83 9.29 -6.24
CA GLU A 196 -11.58 8.95 -6.95
C GLU A 196 -10.92 10.22 -7.50
N THR A 197 -11.69 11.14 -8.05
CA THR A 197 -11.22 12.45 -8.50
C THR A 197 -10.60 13.23 -7.33
N SER A 198 -11.27 13.28 -6.17
CA SER A 198 -10.76 13.96 -4.98
C SER A 198 -9.43 13.38 -4.49
N LYS A 199 -9.28 12.05 -4.49
CA LYS A 199 -8.02 11.38 -4.11
C LYS A 199 -6.89 11.73 -5.06
N LEU A 200 -7.14 11.73 -6.37
CA LEU A 200 -6.14 12.11 -7.38
C LEU A 200 -5.71 13.58 -7.26
N MET A 201 -6.58 14.48 -6.83
CA MET A 201 -6.23 15.88 -6.53
C MET A 201 -5.17 15.99 -5.42
N ILE A 202 -5.01 14.96 -4.57
CA ILE A 202 -3.97 14.90 -3.54
C ILE A 202 -2.70 14.23 -4.05
N THR A 203 -2.87 13.10 -4.75
CA THR A 203 -1.74 12.23 -5.11
C THR A 203 -1.02 12.70 -6.38
N ARG A 204 -1.76 13.17 -7.37
CA ARG A 204 -1.25 13.68 -8.66
C ARG A 204 -2.17 14.76 -9.22
N PRO A 205 -2.23 15.95 -8.58
CA PRO A 205 -3.07 17.05 -9.04
C PRO A 205 -2.77 17.51 -10.48
N ASP A 206 -1.52 17.32 -10.92
CA ASP A 206 -1.04 17.64 -12.27
C ASP A 206 -1.67 16.77 -13.37
N LEU A 207 -2.30 15.64 -13.02
CA LEU A 207 -2.95 14.70 -13.96
C LEU A 207 -4.47 14.77 -13.94
N VAL A 208 -5.07 15.61 -13.11
CA VAL A 208 -6.53 15.74 -12.98
C VAL A 208 -7.04 16.89 -13.86
N HIS A 209 -8.05 16.61 -14.68
CA HIS A 209 -8.66 17.56 -15.60
C HIS A 209 -10.16 17.76 -15.31
N PRO A 210 -10.54 18.42 -14.20
CA PRO A 210 -11.94 18.48 -13.75
C PRO A 210 -12.88 19.10 -14.80
N GLU A 211 -12.35 20.00 -15.65
CA GLU A 211 -13.07 20.64 -16.75
C GLU A 211 -13.56 19.66 -17.83
N ARG A 212 -13.00 18.44 -17.87
CA ARG A 212 -13.41 17.39 -18.81
C ARG A 212 -14.47 16.47 -18.25
N ALA A 213 -14.68 16.43 -16.93
CA ALA A 213 -15.54 15.46 -16.26
C ALA A 213 -17.00 15.45 -16.74
N THR A 214 -17.46 16.56 -17.37
CA THR A 214 -18.81 16.68 -17.93
C THR A 214 -18.89 16.36 -19.42
N GLN A 215 -17.79 15.92 -20.04
CA GLN A 215 -17.78 15.58 -21.48
C GLN A 215 -18.41 14.21 -21.76
N GLU A 216 -18.50 13.34 -20.74
CA GLU A 216 -19.15 12.04 -20.80
C GLU A 216 -20.18 11.92 -19.67
N SER A 217 -21.16 11.04 -19.84
CA SER A 217 -22.18 10.79 -18.82
C SER A 217 -21.74 9.72 -17.84
N GLY A 218 -21.71 10.04 -16.55
CA GLY A 218 -21.54 9.06 -15.48
C GLY A 218 -22.83 8.44 -14.96
N ALA A 219 -23.98 8.69 -15.62
CA ALA A 219 -25.28 8.14 -15.24
C ALA A 219 -25.48 6.72 -15.76
N ASP A 220 -26.20 5.89 -14.98
CA ASP A 220 -26.61 4.55 -15.41
C ASP A 220 -27.55 4.65 -16.64
N GLN A 221 -27.21 3.96 -17.71
CA GLN A 221 -27.97 3.92 -18.97
C GLN A 221 -29.12 2.91 -18.95
N HIS A 222 -29.20 2.07 -17.92
CA HIS A 222 -30.28 1.08 -17.72
C HIS A 222 -30.56 0.17 -18.91
N HIS A 223 -29.52 -0.27 -19.65
CA HIS A 223 -29.67 -1.14 -20.81
C HIS A 223 -30.03 -2.58 -20.46
N LEU A 224 -29.91 -2.98 -19.17
CA LEU A 224 -30.32 -4.30 -18.70
C LEU A 224 -31.52 -4.18 -17.75
N ASN A 225 -32.46 -5.12 -17.91
CA ASN A 225 -33.62 -5.28 -17.03
C ASN A 225 -33.63 -6.72 -16.49
N LEU A 226 -32.75 -7.02 -15.54
CA LEU A 226 -32.66 -8.33 -14.90
C LEU A 226 -33.28 -8.29 -13.51
N PRO A 227 -33.91 -9.39 -13.07
CA PRO A 227 -34.42 -9.50 -11.70
C PRO A 227 -33.30 -9.28 -10.67
N GLU A 228 -33.66 -8.79 -9.47
CA GLU A 228 -32.74 -8.68 -8.33
C GLU A 228 -32.05 -10.03 -8.04
N GLY A 229 -30.75 -10.01 -7.77
CA GLY A 229 -29.93 -11.18 -7.51
C GLY A 229 -29.43 -11.91 -8.77
N VAL A 230 -29.85 -11.51 -9.96
CA VAL A 230 -29.31 -12.07 -11.22
C VAL A 230 -28.16 -11.22 -11.71
N TYR A 231 -26.98 -11.85 -11.87
CA TYR A 231 -25.76 -11.23 -12.33
C TYR A 231 -25.33 -11.75 -13.71
N THR A 232 -24.80 -10.87 -14.54
CA THR A 232 -24.14 -11.20 -15.81
C THR A 232 -22.89 -10.34 -15.99
N GLY A 233 -21.84 -10.88 -16.62
CA GLY A 233 -20.56 -10.19 -16.81
C GLY A 233 -20.64 -8.91 -17.67
N ILE A 234 -21.72 -8.72 -18.44
CA ILE A 234 -21.92 -7.52 -19.28
C ILE A 234 -22.62 -6.36 -18.54
N TRP A 235 -23.01 -6.54 -17.27
CA TRP A 235 -23.83 -5.59 -16.54
C TRP A 235 -23.20 -4.19 -16.46
N TRP A 236 -21.87 -4.13 -16.24
CA TRP A 236 -21.16 -2.85 -16.12
C TRP A 236 -21.20 -2.05 -17.42
N TYR A 237 -20.88 -2.70 -18.54
CA TYR A 237 -20.96 -2.08 -19.86
C TYR A 237 -22.39 -1.63 -20.20
N ALA A 238 -23.40 -2.41 -19.81
CA ALA A 238 -24.79 -2.06 -20.05
C ALA A 238 -25.26 -0.85 -19.23
N SER A 239 -24.70 -0.67 -18.03
CA SER A 239 -24.98 0.49 -17.19
C SER A 239 -24.11 1.70 -17.54
N PHE A 240 -22.83 1.47 -17.80
CA PHE A 240 -21.83 2.53 -17.96
C PHE A 240 -20.92 2.26 -19.17
N PRO A 241 -21.43 2.41 -20.40
CA PRO A 241 -20.69 2.06 -21.61
C PRO A 241 -19.41 2.88 -21.84
N ASP A 242 -19.36 4.12 -21.33
CA ASP A 242 -18.18 4.99 -21.38
C ASP A 242 -17.18 4.71 -20.25
N HIS A 243 -17.39 3.65 -19.48
CA HIS A 243 -16.59 3.28 -18.31
C HIS A 243 -16.38 4.47 -17.35
N TYR A 244 -17.47 5.21 -17.12
CA TYR A 244 -17.57 6.32 -16.18
C TYR A 244 -18.88 6.20 -15.41
N ALA A 245 -18.82 6.14 -14.07
CA ALA A 245 -19.98 5.92 -13.21
C ALA A 245 -19.91 6.85 -12.00
N GLY A 246 -20.15 8.15 -12.21
CA GLY A 246 -20.00 9.12 -11.15
C GLY A 246 -20.11 10.57 -11.59
N GLU A 247 -19.85 11.45 -10.64
CA GLU A 247 -19.89 12.90 -10.80
C GLU A 247 -18.53 13.51 -10.39
N GLY A 248 -17.49 13.32 -11.21
CA GLY A 248 -16.12 13.78 -10.91
C GLY A 248 -15.97 15.31 -10.84
N ALA A 249 -16.85 16.06 -11.54
CA ALA A 249 -16.82 17.53 -11.56
C ALA A 249 -17.08 18.19 -10.19
N VAL A 250 -17.70 17.49 -9.25
CA VAL A 250 -18.00 18.02 -7.90
C VAL A 250 -16.93 17.66 -6.86
N ALA A 251 -15.85 16.99 -7.28
CA ALA A 251 -14.75 16.59 -6.42
C ALA A 251 -14.11 17.77 -5.68
N THR A 252 -13.57 17.50 -4.50
CA THR A 252 -12.93 18.52 -3.67
C THR A 252 -11.62 18.02 -3.07
N HIS A 253 -10.67 18.95 -2.92
CA HIS A 253 -9.40 18.69 -2.25
C HIS A 253 -9.62 18.23 -0.78
N GLU A 254 -10.57 18.85 -0.07
CA GLU A 254 -10.89 18.50 1.32
C GLU A 254 -11.32 17.03 1.49
N LEU A 255 -12.19 16.54 0.59
CA LEU A 255 -12.61 15.14 0.57
C LEU A 255 -11.42 14.21 0.27
N GLY A 256 -10.58 14.60 -0.68
CA GLY A 256 -9.38 13.85 -1.06
C GLY A 256 -8.39 13.72 0.09
N GLU A 257 -8.07 14.82 0.80
CA GLU A 257 -7.20 14.81 1.97
C GLU A 257 -7.74 13.89 3.08
N TYR A 258 -9.03 13.99 3.37
CA TYR A 258 -9.67 13.16 4.36
C TYR A 258 -9.55 11.66 3.99
N GLN A 259 -9.90 11.30 2.75
CA GLN A 259 -9.91 9.91 2.28
C GLN A 259 -8.51 9.33 2.19
N MET A 260 -7.52 10.08 1.66
CA MET A 260 -6.14 9.60 1.55
C MET A 260 -5.48 9.43 2.91
N ARG A 261 -5.67 10.38 3.85
CA ARG A 261 -5.18 10.24 5.22
C ARG A 261 -5.78 9.01 5.90
N TRP A 262 -7.10 8.84 5.81
CA TRP A 262 -7.77 7.66 6.34
C TRP A 262 -7.22 6.36 5.74
N TRP A 263 -6.95 6.32 4.45
CA TRP A 263 -6.42 5.12 3.78
C TRP A 263 -5.01 4.80 4.27
N VAL A 264 -4.12 5.79 4.29
CA VAL A 264 -2.76 5.66 4.85
C VAL A 264 -2.79 5.16 6.30
N ASP A 265 -3.61 5.77 7.16
CA ASP A 265 -3.74 5.39 8.58
C ASP A 265 -4.27 3.95 8.74
N SER A 266 -5.22 3.55 7.89
CA SER A 266 -5.81 2.20 7.93
C SER A 266 -4.82 1.14 7.48
N VAL A 267 -4.05 1.39 6.43
CA VAL A 267 -2.97 0.49 5.99
C VAL A 267 -1.87 0.43 7.05
N THR A 268 -1.50 1.56 7.67
CA THR A 268 -0.53 1.60 8.78
C THR A 268 -0.97 0.73 9.96
N LYS A 269 -2.23 0.84 10.38
CA LYS A 269 -2.81 0.00 11.44
C LYS A 269 -2.78 -1.49 11.06
N SER A 270 -3.08 -1.80 9.80
CA SER A 270 -2.99 -3.17 9.28
C SER A 270 -1.57 -3.70 9.34
N LEU A 271 -0.56 -2.91 8.97
CA LEU A 271 0.85 -3.30 9.07
C LEU A 271 1.26 -3.61 10.52
N VAL A 272 0.85 -2.77 11.46
CA VAL A 272 1.14 -3.01 12.90
C VAL A 272 0.53 -4.33 13.36
N ALA A 273 -0.72 -4.59 13.02
CA ALA A 273 -1.41 -5.83 13.37
C ALA A 273 -0.78 -7.07 12.72
N ILE A 274 -0.45 -6.98 11.42
CA ILE A 274 0.15 -8.08 10.65
C ILE A 274 1.56 -8.41 11.18
N LYS A 275 2.37 -7.42 11.54
CA LYS A 275 3.67 -7.66 12.14
C LYS A 275 3.57 -8.42 13.46
N ALA A 276 2.56 -8.10 14.26
CA ALA A 276 2.31 -8.77 15.54
C ALA A 276 1.64 -10.15 15.39
N ASP A 277 1.11 -10.48 14.20
CA ASP A 277 0.48 -11.78 13.96
C ASP A 277 1.53 -12.90 13.90
N ASP A 278 1.48 -13.80 14.86
CA ASP A 278 2.30 -15.02 14.95
C ASP A 278 1.45 -16.30 14.86
N VAL A 279 0.17 -16.16 14.52
CA VAL A 279 -0.83 -17.24 14.55
C VAL A 279 -1.21 -17.70 13.15
N SER A 280 -1.41 -16.77 12.20
CA SER A 280 -1.97 -17.12 10.87
C SER A 280 -1.15 -18.18 10.13
N LEU A 281 0.19 -18.06 10.09
CA LEU A 281 1.04 -19.07 9.44
C LEU A 281 0.99 -20.42 10.15
N LYS A 282 0.88 -20.43 11.48
CA LYS A 282 0.76 -21.69 12.27
C LYS A 282 -0.54 -22.40 11.96
N LEU A 283 -1.66 -21.64 11.91
CA LEU A 283 -2.97 -22.18 11.55
C LEU A 283 -3.01 -22.68 10.10
N GLN A 284 -2.38 -21.95 9.18
CA GLN A 284 -2.27 -22.36 7.79
C GLN A 284 -1.51 -23.69 7.65
N ASN A 285 -0.40 -23.85 8.38
CA ASN A 285 0.36 -25.11 8.39
C ASN A 285 -0.45 -26.26 9.02
N GLU A 286 -1.14 -26.02 10.15
CA GLU A 286 -2.04 -27.00 10.77
C GLU A 286 -3.16 -27.41 9.80
N PHE A 287 -3.71 -26.45 9.06
CA PHE A 287 -4.71 -26.74 8.03
C PHE A 287 -4.16 -27.65 6.94
N TYR A 288 -2.95 -27.41 6.44
CA TYR A 288 -2.33 -28.28 5.41
C TYR A 288 -2.11 -29.69 5.90
N GLU A 289 -1.62 -29.86 7.14
CA GLU A 289 -1.46 -31.18 7.75
C GLU A 289 -2.79 -31.95 7.84
N LYS A 290 -3.84 -31.26 8.33
CA LYS A 290 -5.19 -31.86 8.43
C LYS A 290 -5.79 -32.14 7.06
N SER A 291 -5.57 -31.27 6.09
CA SER A 291 -6.07 -31.45 4.72
C SER A 291 -5.45 -32.64 4.00
N ALA A 292 -4.22 -33.02 4.33
CA ALA A 292 -3.58 -34.22 3.80
C ALA A 292 -4.20 -35.53 4.32
N HIS A 293 -4.89 -35.46 5.49
CA HIS A 293 -5.47 -36.63 6.16
C HIS A 293 -6.91 -36.33 6.66
N PRO A 294 -7.86 -36.03 5.75
CA PRO A 294 -9.20 -35.57 6.14
C PRO A 294 -9.99 -36.58 6.96
N LEU A 295 -9.74 -37.89 6.78
CA LEU A 295 -10.42 -38.95 7.54
C LEU A 295 -9.96 -39.03 8.99
N ASP A 296 -8.81 -38.49 9.33
CA ASP A 296 -8.27 -38.46 10.70
C ASP A 296 -8.77 -37.25 11.48
N THR A 297 -9.50 -36.33 10.83
CA THR A 297 -10.08 -35.15 11.47
C THR A 297 -11.19 -35.56 12.44
N LYS A 298 -11.03 -35.18 13.71
CA LYS A 298 -12.01 -35.45 14.75
C LYS A 298 -13.32 -34.71 14.46
N GLN A 299 -14.45 -35.42 14.49
CA GLN A 299 -15.78 -34.88 14.35
C GLN A 299 -16.36 -34.44 15.71
#